data_9683ba726f0ab176aa81227dfbebb70d
#
_entry.id   9683ba726f0ab176aa81227dfbebb70d
#
_cell.length_a   1.000
_cell.length_b   1.000
_cell.length_c   1.000
_cell.angle_alpha   90.00
_cell.angle_beta   90.00
_cell.angle_gamma   90.00
#
_symmetry.space_group_name_H-M   'P 1'
#
loop_
_entity.id
_entity.type
_entity.pdbx_description
1 polymer ?
#
loop_
_entity_poly.entity_id
_entity_poly.type
_entity_poly.pdbx_seq_one_letter_code
_entity_poly.pdbx_strand_id
1 'polypeptide(L)'
;MDAPESDPWPVKENVPLFNCDQFDKAVARKISQLLLFGLATACVDNTTGLFKGPASVAVVIRKEMVDYLKQRSQAYIAEATIQGGANATSVDEFLEGPTEVVSVLIDEFVGTKRNLFSRVSGWLSSEGREEKIDDFVQEMETNAFWPMDRREVVAAILIRNVDLRNVFHCSMKFDSAEQLAEHKNQCGYRTLNCMNNGCKAKFSAMHAEKHDLECPFKIIPCEQMCPEMIMRREMDKHCVTVCAMKLVNCPSVALLXVGCESAFPQCNLEKHCSEFLQSHLLYVLGVIHKQEASMEELRMRVQLLEKAHSINELSEALGVRSLTLVIKEQEAKMNKLERNVSKIQNQQELIKNTK
;
A
#
# COMPACT_ATOMS: atom_id res chain seq x y z
N MET A 1 -31.66 -21.36 78.77
CA MET A 1 -30.19 -21.23 78.58
C MET A 1 -29.89 -21.66 77.17
N ASP A 2 -30.01 -20.73 76.28
CA ASP A 2 -29.82 -21.00 74.87
C ASP A 2 -28.44 -20.47 74.45
N ALA A 3 -27.63 -21.36 73.85
CA ALA A 3 -26.32 -21.01 73.32
C ALA A 3 -26.50 -20.23 72.00
N PRO A 4 -25.67 -19.21 71.70
CA PRO A 4 -25.80 -18.51 70.42
C PRO A 4 -25.29 -19.39 69.27
N GLU A 5 -26.14 -19.56 68.26
CA GLU A 5 -25.77 -20.15 67.02
C GLU A 5 -24.66 -19.33 66.32
N SER A 6 -23.56 -19.98 66.04
CA SER A 6 -22.49 -19.40 65.22
C SER A 6 -22.86 -19.51 63.76
N ASP A 7 -22.99 -18.38 63.12
CA ASP A 7 -23.32 -18.25 61.72
C ASP A 7 -22.11 -18.68 60.82
N PRO A 8 -22.26 -19.70 60.01
CA PRO A 8 -21.14 -20.13 59.19
C PRO A 8 -21.22 -19.56 57.78
N TRP A 9 -21.02 -18.28 57.64
CA TRP A 9 -20.74 -17.75 56.29
C TRP A 9 -19.24 -17.89 56.04
N PRO A 10 -18.81 -18.65 55.02
CA PRO A 10 -17.40 -18.71 54.73
C PRO A 10 -16.93 -17.33 54.21
N VAL A 11 -16.01 -16.76 54.90
CA VAL A 11 -15.25 -15.59 54.41
C VAL A 11 -14.61 -16.04 53.09
N LYS A 12 -15.11 -15.55 51.97
CA LYS A 12 -14.46 -15.74 50.69
C LYS A 12 -13.09 -15.10 50.79
N GLU A 13 -12.07 -15.93 50.96
CA GLU A 13 -10.70 -15.48 50.80
C GLU A 13 -10.59 -14.84 49.41
N ASN A 14 -10.10 -13.62 49.32
CA ASN A 14 -9.83 -12.94 48.07
C ASN A 14 -8.68 -13.67 47.36
N VAL A 15 -9.01 -14.72 46.60
CA VAL A 15 -8.04 -15.40 45.74
C VAL A 15 -7.60 -14.41 44.68
N PRO A 16 -6.31 -14.20 44.49
CA PRO A 16 -5.86 -13.28 43.44
C PRO A 16 -6.29 -13.76 42.06
N LEU A 17 -7.10 -12.97 41.38
CA LEU A 17 -7.55 -13.25 40.04
C LEU A 17 -6.44 -12.93 39.02
N PHE A 18 -6.16 -13.87 38.15
CA PHE A 18 -5.16 -13.74 37.08
C PHE A 18 -5.83 -13.27 35.81
N ASN A 19 -5.56 -12.03 35.38
CA ASN A 19 -6.17 -11.43 34.18
C ASN A 19 -5.33 -11.75 32.94
N CYS A 20 -6.02 -12.07 31.83
CA CYS A 20 -5.34 -12.17 30.54
C CYS A 20 -4.86 -10.78 30.09
N ASP A 21 -3.62 -10.68 29.64
CA ASP A 21 -2.97 -9.44 29.22
C ASP A 21 -2.92 -9.25 27.70
N GLN A 22 -3.55 -10.13 26.95
CA GLN A 22 -3.52 -10.12 25.47
C GLN A 22 -4.48 -9.06 24.91
N PHE A 23 -4.06 -8.43 23.82
CA PHE A 23 -4.81 -7.34 23.16
C PHE A 23 -4.57 -7.35 21.63
N ASP A 24 -5.41 -6.61 20.91
CA ASP A 24 -5.31 -6.50 19.45
C ASP A 24 -4.03 -5.77 19.05
N LYS A 25 -3.13 -6.47 18.39
CA LYS A 25 -1.83 -5.95 17.95
C LYS A 25 -1.94 -4.88 16.87
N ALA A 26 -2.97 -4.94 16.01
CA ALA A 26 -3.15 -3.93 14.97
C ALA A 26 -3.57 -2.60 15.59
N VAL A 27 -4.51 -2.64 16.52
CA VAL A 27 -4.98 -1.45 17.26
C VAL A 27 -3.84 -0.87 18.11
N ALA A 28 -3.12 -1.72 18.84
CA ALA A 28 -1.98 -1.26 19.67
C ALA A 28 -0.90 -0.57 18.82
N ARG A 29 -0.63 -1.11 17.62
CA ARG A 29 0.35 -0.50 16.70
C ARG A 29 -0.11 0.87 16.21
N LYS A 30 -1.40 1.01 15.84
CA LYS A 30 -1.97 2.31 15.44
C LYS A 30 -1.84 3.34 16.57
N ILE A 31 -2.24 2.96 17.79
CA ILE A 31 -2.09 3.83 18.98
C ILE A 31 -0.62 4.19 19.21
N SER A 32 0.29 3.23 19.04
CA SER A 32 1.74 3.47 19.19
C SER A 32 2.27 4.50 18.19
N GLN A 33 1.73 4.52 16.98
CA GLN A 33 2.06 5.54 15.97
C GLN A 33 1.52 6.91 16.38
N LEU A 34 0.26 6.96 16.84
CA LEU A 34 -0.35 8.20 17.36
C LEU A 34 0.43 8.78 18.54
N LEU A 35 0.92 7.91 19.44
CA LEU A 35 1.71 8.34 20.61
C LEU A 35 3.00 9.06 20.18
N LEU A 36 3.69 8.55 19.17
CA LEU A 36 4.92 9.19 18.69
C LEU A 36 4.62 10.52 17.99
N PHE A 37 3.61 10.51 17.10
CA PHE A 37 3.19 11.72 16.39
C PHE A 37 2.71 12.81 17.37
N GLY A 38 1.90 12.45 18.35
CA GLY A 38 1.42 13.37 19.37
C GLY A 38 2.56 13.92 20.23
N LEU A 39 3.56 13.09 20.57
CA LEU A 39 4.75 13.54 21.28
C LEU A 39 5.53 14.56 20.43
N ALA A 40 5.75 14.27 19.15
CA ALA A 40 6.45 15.17 18.25
C ALA A 40 5.74 16.53 18.17
N THR A 41 4.41 16.48 17.98
CA THR A 41 3.56 17.66 17.90
C THR A 41 3.67 18.50 19.17
N ALA A 42 3.58 17.86 20.34
CA ALA A 42 3.69 18.53 21.65
C ALA A 42 5.06 19.20 21.84
N CYS A 43 6.14 18.53 21.41
CA CYS A 43 7.50 19.06 21.52
C CYS A 43 7.72 20.28 20.59
N VAL A 44 7.26 20.18 19.35
CA VAL A 44 7.35 21.27 18.36
C VAL A 44 6.53 22.48 18.83
N ASP A 45 5.29 22.25 19.24
CA ASP A 45 4.40 23.33 19.74
C ASP A 45 4.94 24.00 21.01
N ASN A 46 5.60 23.24 21.88
CA ASN A 46 6.20 23.75 23.11
C ASN A 46 7.43 24.62 22.84
N THR A 47 8.20 24.32 21.78
CA THR A 47 9.47 24.99 21.49
C THR A 47 9.38 26.04 20.38
N THR A 48 8.25 26.16 19.69
CA THR A 48 8.04 27.13 18.61
C THR A 48 8.36 28.54 19.09
N GLY A 49 9.20 29.25 18.33
CA GLY A 49 9.61 30.64 18.67
C GLY A 49 10.67 30.74 19.76
N LEU A 50 11.16 29.62 20.28
CA LEU A 50 12.20 29.61 21.32
C LEU A 50 13.56 29.22 20.72
N PHE A 51 14.64 29.54 21.42
CA PHE A 51 16.00 29.14 21.04
C PHE A 51 16.32 27.68 21.38
N LYS A 52 15.29 26.86 21.61
CA LYS A 52 15.42 25.45 21.97
C LYS A 52 14.75 24.57 20.92
N GLY A 53 15.42 23.50 20.50
CA GLY A 53 14.84 22.52 19.59
C GLY A 53 13.89 21.54 20.31
N PRO A 54 13.00 20.84 19.57
CA PRO A 54 12.03 19.92 20.17
C PRO A 54 12.65 18.77 20.96
N ALA A 55 13.85 18.32 20.58
CA ALA A 55 14.58 17.25 21.27
C ALA A 55 14.91 17.62 22.73
N SER A 56 15.10 18.91 23.03
CA SER A 56 15.47 19.38 24.37
C SER A 56 14.38 19.13 25.42
N VAL A 57 13.13 19.00 25.03
CA VAL A 57 11.97 18.81 25.91
C VAL A 57 11.36 17.42 25.82
N ALA A 58 11.81 16.59 24.87
CA ALA A 58 11.16 15.34 24.52
C ALA A 58 11.06 14.33 25.67
N VAL A 59 12.10 14.21 26.50
CA VAL A 59 12.11 13.28 27.64
C VAL A 59 11.04 13.66 28.66
N VAL A 60 10.95 14.96 28.98
CA VAL A 60 10.00 15.48 29.96
C VAL A 60 8.58 15.36 29.43
N ILE A 61 8.33 15.82 28.22
CA ILE A 61 7.00 15.81 27.60
C ILE A 61 6.51 14.37 27.42
N ARG A 62 7.39 13.41 27.04
CA ARG A 62 7.02 11.99 26.94
C ARG A 62 6.50 11.46 28.28
N LYS A 63 7.20 11.74 29.38
CA LYS A 63 6.78 11.31 30.73
C LYS A 63 5.42 11.89 31.07
N GLU A 64 5.28 13.20 30.93
CA GLU A 64 4.04 13.92 31.22
C GLU A 64 2.87 13.38 30.35
N MET A 65 3.12 13.09 29.07
CA MET A 65 2.15 12.54 28.16
C MET A 65 1.65 11.16 28.61
N VAL A 66 2.57 10.26 28.96
CA VAL A 66 2.22 8.92 29.41
C VAL A 66 1.40 8.98 30.70
N ASP A 67 1.81 9.81 31.67
CA ASP A 67 1.10 9.97 32.95
C ASP A 67 -0.30 10.57 32.72
N TYR A 68 -0.40 11.60 31.87
CA TYR A 68 -1.67 12.24 31.51
C TYR A 68 -2.63 11.24 30.85
N LEU A 69 -2.15 10.53 29.82
CA LEU A 69 -2.99 9.59 29.07
C LEU A 69 -3.48 8.43 29.96
N LYS A 70 -2.64 7.90 30.84
CA LYS A 70 -3.04 6.86 31.80
C LYS A 70 -4.15 7.35 32.71
N GLN A 71 -3.98 8.53 33.31
CA GLN A 71 -4.97 9.11 34.21
C GLN A 71 -6.28 9.44 33.51
N ARG A 72 -6.18 10.09 32.33
CA ARG A 72 -7.36 10.54 31.57
C ARG A 72 -8.15 9.35 31.00
N SER A 73 -7.46 8.31 30.52
CA SER A 73 -8.15 7.11 30.01
C SER A 73 -8.87 6.33 31.10
N GLN A 74 -8.36 6.33 32.35
CA GLN A 74 -9.06 5.74 33.50
C GLN A 74 -10.34 6.52 33.83
N ALA A 75 -10.28 7.85 33.77
CA ALA A 75 -11.45 8.71 34.01
C ALA A 75 -12.53 8.50 32.92
N TYR A 76 -12.12 8.21 31.69
CA TYR A 76 -13.02 7.99 30.56
C TYR A 76 -14.07 6.91 30.84
N ILE A 77 -13.65 5.78 31.45
CA ILE A 77 -14.58 4.68 31.82
C ILE A 77 -15.63 5.20 32.82
N ALA A 78 -15.19 5.91 33.86
CA ALA A 78 -16.08 6.43 34.89
C ALA A 78 -17.11 7.40 34.28
N GLU A 79 -16.67 8.30 33.41
CA GLU A 79 -17.54 9.26 32.73
C GLU A 79 -18.55 8.57 31.78
N ALA A 80 -18.10 7.59 30.99
CA ALA A 80 -18.95 6.82 30.09
C ALA A 80 -20.02 6.00 30.84
N THR A 81 -19.65 5.45 32.01
CA THR A 81 -20.58 4.68 32.84
C THR A 81 -21.69 5.57 33.43
N ILE A 82 -21.35 6.80 33.81
CA ILE A 82 -22.32 7.77 34.34
C ILE A 82 -23.29 8.21 33.23
N GLN A 83 -22.79 8.48 32.03
CA GLN A 83 -23.59 8.93 30.90
C GLN A 83 -24.48 7.82 30.31
N GLY A 84 -24.01 6.57 30.28
CA GLY A 84 -24.73 5.43 29.74
C GLY A 84 -25.91 4.96 30.62
N GLY A 85 -25.95 5.31 31.88
CA GLY A 85 -27.02 4.94 32.80
C GLY A 85 -28.36 5.67 32.58
N ALA A 86 -28.38 6.73 31.77
CA ALA A 86 -29.59 7.55 31.60
C ALA A 86 -30.41 7.21 30.33
N ASN A 87 -29.84 6.62 29.27
CA ASN A 87 -30.54 6.31 28.01
C ASN A 87 -29.91 5.12 27.29
N ALA A 88 -30.32 3.92 27.63
CA ALA A 88 -29.71 2.66 27.14
C ALA A 88 -30.12 2.24 25.72
N THR A 89 -30.86 3.04 24.97
CA THR A 89 -31.46 2.60 23.69
C THR A 89 -30.82 3.14 22.42
N SER A 90 -29.82 4.03 22.51
CA SER A 90 -29.19 4.61 21.31
C SER A 90 -27.65 4.70 21.37
N VAL A 91 -27.03 4.00 22.30
CA VAL A 91 -25.57 4.11 22.53
C VAL A 91 -24.76 3.30 21.51
N ASP A 92 -25.41 2.42 20.75
CA ASP A 92 -24.71 1.44 19.91
C ASP A 92 -24.10 2.02 18.62
N GLU A 93 -24.56 3.20 18.20
CA GLU A 93 -24.20 3.76 16.89
C GLU A 93 -23.01 4.75 16.91
N PHE A 94 -22.59 5.22 18.12
CA PHE A 94 -21.63 6.31 18.24
C PHE A 94 -20.41 6.01 19.14
N LEU A 95 -20.22 4.75 19.57
CA LEU A 95 -19.03 4.45 20.38
C LEU A 95 -17.80 4.33 19.48
N GLU A 96 -17.00 5.36 19.53
CA GLU A 96 -15.69 5.42 18.85
C GLU A 96 -14.78 4.28 19.33
N GLY A 97 -13.96 3.75 18.44
CA GLY A 97 -12.99 2.70 18.78
C GLY A 97 -11.86 3.25 19.67
N PRO A 98 -11.08 2.36 20.29
CA PRO A 98 -9.96 2.81 21.14
C PRO A 98 -8.98 3.75 20.46
N THR A 99 -8.78 3.61 19.15
CA THR A 99 -7.86 4.46 18.37
C THR A 99 -8.35 5.91 18.37
N GLU A 100 -9.64 6.09 18.13
CA GLU A 100 -10.30 7.40 18.03
C GLU A 100 -10.32 8.09 19.41
N VAL A 101 -10.72 7.36 20.46
CA VAL A 101 -10.72 7.88 21.83
C VAL A 101 -9.30 8.33 22.25
N VAL A 102 -8.30 7.48 22.00
CA VAL A 102 -6.92 7.80 22.35
C VAL A 102 -6.40 9.00 21.54
N SER A 103 -6.81 9.12 20.27
CA SER A 103 -6.46 10.28 19.43
C SER A 103 -6.96 11.58 20.08
N VAL A 104 -8.21 11.60 20.52
CA VAL A 104 -8.79 12.77 21.21
C VAL A 104 -8.01 13.11 22.48
N LEU A 105 -7.67 12.10 23.30
CA LEU A 105 -6.90 12.32 24.54
C LEU A 105 -5.48 12.86 24.24
N ILE A 106 -4.88 12.41 23.14
CA ILE A 106 -3.57 12.91 22.67
C ILE A 106 -3.71 14.39 22.26
N ASP A 107 -4.74 14.72 21.49
CA ASP A 107 -4.98 16.10 21.03
C ASP A 107 -5.25 17.05 22.20
N GLU A 108 -5.99 16.60 23.22
CA GLU A 108 -6.18 17.34 24.47
C GLU A 108 -4.82 17.61 25.13
N PHE A 109 -3.98 16.59 25.28
CA PHE A 109 -2.64 16.75 25.85
C PHE A 109 -1.79 17.74 25.06
N VAL A 110 -1.75 17.57 23.71
CA VAL A 110 -0.99 18.46 22.81
C VAL A 110 -1.44 19.91 22.99
N GLY A 111 -2.75 20.12 23.11
CA GLY A 111 -3.34 21.44 23.37
C GLY A 111 -2.77 22.11 24.63
N THR A 112 -2.49 21.31 25.69
CA THR A 112 -1.91 21.85 26.94
C THR A 112 -0.44 22.28 26.77
N LYS A 113 0.26 21.76 25.75
CA LYS A 113 1.70 22.04 25.53
C LYS A 113 1.96 23.22 24.60
N ARG A 114 0.94 23.73 23.91
CA ARG A 114 1.07 24.90 23.03
C ARG A 114 1.51 26.13 23.82
N ASN A 115 2.64 26.72 23.42
CA ASN A 115 3.10 27.99 23.97
C ASN A 115 2.40 29.18 23.28
N LEU A 116 2.62 30.39 23.75
CA LEU A 116 1.97 31.60 23.20
C LEU A 116 2.32 31.83 21.71
N PHE A 117 3.56 31.50 21.32
CA PHE A 117 4.01 31.67 19.94
C PHE A 117 3.35 30.66 18.99
N SER A 118 3.22 29.41 19.42
CA SER A 118 2.56 28.39 18.61
C SER A 118 1.04 28.65 18.45
N ARG A 119 0.43 29.28 19.44
CA ARG A 119 -1.00 29.69 19.37
C ARG A 119 -1.23 30.79 18.33
N VAL A 120 -0.30 31.74 18.21
CA VAL A 120 -0.40 32.87 17.30
C VAL A 120 0.09 32.49 15.88
N SER A 121 1.21 31.80 15.77
CA SER A 121 1.81 31.42 14.49
C SER A 121 1.06 30.30 13.76
N GLY A 122 0.27 29.49 14.46
CA GLY A 122 -0.56 28.45 13.87
C GLY A 122 -1.56 28.96 12.83
N TRP A 123 -1.76 30.26 12.77
CA TRP A 123 -2.62 30.93 11.82
C TRP A 123 -1.89 31.35 10.52
N LEU A 124 -0.56 31.45 10.56
CA LEU A 124 0.26 32.04 9.50
C LEU A 124 1.15 31.06 8.71
N SER A 125 1.42 29.87 9.23
CA SER A 125 2.28 28.90 8.52
C SER A 125 2.05 27.46 9.01
N SER A 126 0.93 26.85 8.64
CA SER A 126 0.65 25.43 8.95
C SER A 126 1.67 24.50 8.29
N GLU A 127 2.04 24.76 7.04
CA GLU A 127 2.93 23.93 6.23
C GLU A 127 4.31 23.73 6.88
N GLY A 128 4.96 24.81 7.29
CA GLY A 128 6.26 24.73 7.96
C GLY A 128 6.21 24.10 9.36
N ARG A 129 5.04 24.09 10.02
CA ARG A 129 4.84 23.40 11.31
C ARG A 129 4.73 21.89 11.08
N GLU A 130 3.95 21.47 10.12
CA GLU A 130 3.75 20.06 9.78
C GLU A 130 5.08 19.42 9.36
N GLU A 131 5.86 20.10 8.50
CA GLU A 131 7.19 19.64 8.08
C GLU A 131 8.11 19.41 9.29
N LYS A 132 8.14 20.34 10.27
CA LYS A 132 8.94 20.18 11.49
C LYS A 132 8.48 19.01 12.35
N ILE A 133 7.17 18.74 12.39
CA ILE A 133 6.62 17.58 13.14
C ILE A 133 7.09 16.29 12.46
N ASP A 134 6.96 16.20 11.13
CA ASP A 134 7.36 15.01 10.36
C ASP A 134 8.86 14.75 10.48
N ASP A 135 9.69 15.80 10.34
CA ASP A 135 11.14 15.72 10.52
C ASP A 135 11.49 15.18 11.92
N PHE A 136 10.82 15.69 12.94
CA PHE A 136 11.09 15.27 14.32
C PHE A 136 10.58 13.85 14.61
N VAL A 137 9.47 13.43 14.01
CA VAL A 137 9.02 12.03 14.07
C VAL A 137 10.10 11.13 13.48
N GLN A 138 10.61 11.48 12.30
CA GLN A 138 11.66 10.71 11.62
C GLN A 138 12.95 10.67 12.45
N GLU A 139 13.34 11.78 13.05
CA GLU A 139 14.50 11.86 13.96
C GLU A 139 14.34 10.91 15.16
N MET A 140 13.17 10.93 15.80
CA MET A 140 12.88 10.05 16.94
C MET A 140 12.87 8.56 16.55
N GLU A 141 12.34 8.22 15.37
CA GLU A 141 12.37 6.83 14.87
C GLU A 141 13.80 6.37 14.56
N THR A 142 14.57 7.21 13.86
CA THR A 142 15.96 6.92 13.48
C THR A 142 16.84 6.68 14.71
N ASN A 143 16.67 7.51 15.73
CA ASN A 143 17.44 7.42 16.99
C ASN A 143 16.85 6.44 18.00
N ALA A 144 15.77 5.74 17.65
CA ALA A 144 15.04 4.83 18.54
C ALA A 144 14.74 5.48 19.90
N PHE A 145 14.35 6.77 19.90
CA PHE A 145 14.08 7.55 21.12
C PHE A 145 12.94 6.94 21.96
N TRP A 146 11.90 6.47 21.29
CA TRP A 146 10.77 5.78 21.92
C TRP A 146 10.38 4.57 21.07
N PRO A 147 11.05 3.41 21.27
CA PRO A 147 10.86 2.24 20.42
C PRO A 147 9.42 1.72 20.40
N MET A 148 9.01 1.10 19.31
CA MET A 148 7.66 0.58 19.10
C MET A 148 7.20 -0.33 20.25
N ASP A 149 8.05 -1.25 20.71
CA ASP A 149 7.72 -2.16 21.80
C ASP A 149 7.36 -1.42 23.11
N ARG A 150 8.08 -0.33 23.41
CA ARG A 150 7.81 0.51 24.58
C ARG A 150 6.51 1.28 24.43
N ARG A 151 6.20 1.74 23.22
CA ARG A 151 4.92 2.41 22.93
C ARG A 151 3.75 1.42 22.98
N GLU A 152 3.95 0.18 22.51
CA GLU A 152 2.91 -0.88 22.59
C GLU A 152 2.52 -1.21 24.05
N VAL A 153 3.45 -1.13 25.00
CA VAL A 153 3.14 -1.31 26.43
C VAL A 153 2.16 -0.22 26.92
N VAL A 154 2.38 1.02 26.51
CA VAL A 154 1.48 2.13 26.85
C VAL A 154 0.14 1.93 26.13
N ALA A 155 0.17 1.61 24.85
CA ALA A 155 -1.03 1.36 24.04
C ALA A 155 -1.91 0.26 24.68
N ALA A 156 -1.31 -0.81 25.17
CA ALA A 156 -2.03 -1.91 25.83
C ALA A 156 -2.79 -1.43 27.08
N ILE A 157 -2.19 -0.54 27.85
CA ILE A 157 -2.85 0.06 29.03
C ILE A 157 -4.03 0.93 28.58
N LEU A 158 -3.81 1.76 27.55
CA LEU A 158 -4.85 2.66 27.04
C LEU A 158 -6.02 1.87 26.46
N ILE A 159 -5.75 0.81 25.65
CA ILE A 159 -6.80 -0.06 25.10
C ILE A 159 -7.69 -0.58 26.23
N ARG A 160 -7.11 -1.16 27.30
CA ARG A 160 -7.88 -1.72 28.40
C ARG A 160 -8.73 -0.66 29.09
N ASN A 161 -8.25 0.56 29.16
CA ASN A 161 -8.94 1.65 29.84
C ASN A 161 -10.10 2.23 29.03
N VAL A 162 -10.04 2.17 27.68
CA VAL A 162 -11.07 2.81 26.84
C VAL A 162 -11.92 1.81 26.04
N ASP A 163 -11.56 0.52 26.01
CA ASP A 163 -12.32 -0.53 25.30
C ASP A 163 -13.47 -1.06 26.17
N LEU A 164 -14.54 -0.30 26.24
CA LEU A 164 -15.70 -0.60 27.08
C LEU A 164 -16.41 -1.92 26.72
N ARG A 165 -16.30 -2.34 25.45
CA ARG A 165 -16.95 -3.55 24.93
C ARG A 165 -16.09 -4.80 25.00
N ASN A 166 -14.83 -4.69 25.40
CA ASN A 166 -13.85 -5.78 25.40
C ASN A 166 -13.68 -6.43 24.01
N VAL A 167 -13.71 -5.59 22.95
CA VAL A 167 -13.61 -6.05 21.56
C VAL A 167 -12.15 -6.07 21.10
N PHE A 168 -11.28 -5.29 21.75
CA PHE A 168 -9.88 -5.10 21.34
C PHE A 168 -8.88 -5.64 22.37
N HIS A 169 -9.37 -6.26 23.45
CA HIS A 169 -8.53 -6.95 24.43
C HIS A 169 -9.27 -8.12 25.08
N CYS A 170 -8.51 -9.05 25.63
CA CYS A 170 -9.09 -10.17 26.35
C CYS A 170 -9.44 -9.74 27.79
N SER A 171 -10.71 -9.92 28.17
CA SER A 171 -11.21 -9.59 29.52
C SER A 171 -11.30 -10.80 30.44
N MET A 172 -10.79 -11.98 29.99
CA MET A 172 -10.88 -13.23 30.79
C MET A 172 -10.04 -13.15 32.05
N LYS A 173 -10.61 -13.69 33.14
CA LYS A 173 -9.99 -13.76 34.48
C LYS A 173 -9.98 -15.24 34.91
N PHE A 174 -8.95 -15.63 35.62
CA PHE A 174 -8.70 -17.01 36.02
C PHE A 174 -8.32 -17.08 37.48
N ASP A 175 -8.68 -18.18 38.13
CA ASP A 175 -8.40 -18.42 39.55
C ASP A 175 -6.99 -18.95 39.77
N SER A 176 -6.32 -19.41 38.72
CA SER A 176 -4.93 -19.90 38.85
C SER A 176 -4.06 -19.48 37.66
N ALA A 177 -2.76 -19.45 37.89
CA ALA A 177 -1.75 -19.14 36.88
C ALA A 177 -1.71 -20.18 35.76
N GLU A 178 -2.00 -21.44 36.11
CA GLU A 178 -2.02 -22.56 35.14
C GLU A 178 -3.15 -22.40 34.15
N GLN A 179 -4.36 -22.05 34.64
CA GLN A 179 -5.52 -21.78 33.77
C GLN A 179 -5.24 -20.59 32.84
N LEU A 180 -4.61 -19.54 33.36
CA LEU A 180 -4.21 -18.39 32.52
C LEU A 180 -3.21 -18.81 31.45
N ALA A 181 -2.22 -19.63 31.80
CA ALA A 181 -1.20 -20.11 30.86
C ALA A 181 -1.83 -20.94 29.73
N GLU A 182 -2.77 -21.84 30.09
CA GLU A 182 -3.51 -22.64 29.12
C GLU A 182 -4.35 -21.74 28.19
N HIS A 183 -5.09 -20.80 28.76
CA HIS A 183 -5.87 -19.83 27.97
C HIS A 183 -5.00 -19.01 27.02
N LYS A 184 -3.83 -18.54 27.46
CA LYS A 184 -2.92 -17.73 26.60
C LYS A 184 -2.54 -18.45 25.33
N ASN A 185 -2.44 -19.78 25.33
CA ASN A 185 -2.15 -20.59 24.15
C ASN A 185 -3.32 -20.64 23.14
N GLN A 186 -4.55 -20.35 23.61
CA GLN A 186 -5.76 -20.41 22.79
C GLN A 186 -6.39 -19.04 22.57
N CYS A 187 -5.93 -18.02 23.29
CA CYS A 187 -6.49 -16.67 23.26
C CYS A 187 -6.51 -16.11 21.82
N GLY A 188 -7.64 -15.57 21.38
CA GLY A 188 -7.79 -14.93 20.07
C GLY A 188 -6.86 -13.73 19.87
N TYR A 189 -6.47 -13.09 20.98
CA TYR A 189 -5.54 -11.94 20.94
C TYR A 189 -4.07 -12.34 21.06
N ARG A 190 -3.73 -13.64 21.19
CA ARG A 190 -2.32 -14.07 21.26
C ARG A 190 -1.58 -13.65 20.00
N THR A 191 -0.33 -13.26 20.18
CA THR A 191 0.51 -12.80 19.08
C THR A 191 1.01 -13.97 18.25
N LEU A 192 0.75 -13.93 16.95
CA LEU A 192 1.30 -14.87 15.96
C LEU A 192 2.26 -14.13 15.04
N ASN A 193 3.28 -14.84 14.58
CA ASN A 193 4.17 -14.38 13.52
C ASN A 193 3.73 -15.02 12.20
N CYS A 194 3.82 -14.27 11.11
CA CYS A 194 3.52 -14.82 9.79
C CYS A 194 4.51 -15.93 9.44
N MET A 195 4.02 -17.04 8.89
CA MET A 195 4.83 -18.18 8.50
C MET A 195 5.37 -18.07 7.07
N ASN A 196 4.89 -17.09 6.29
CA ASN A 196 5.35 -16.88 4.91
C ASN A 196 6.78 -16.31 4.92
N ASN A 197 7.67 -16.97 4.19
CA ASN A 197 9.10 -16.64 4.19
C ASN A 197 9.31 -15.17 3.77
N GLY A 198 10.04 -14.43 4.60
CA GLY A 198 10.32 -13.01 4.39
C GLY A 198 9.31 -12.05 5.01
N CYS A 199 8.14 -12.53 5.42
CA CYS A 199 7.15 -11.71 6.11
C CYS A 199 7.51 -11.58 7.60
N LYS A 200 7.64 -10.36 8.08
CA LYS A 200 7.95 -10.07 9.50
C LYS A 200 6.72 -9.59 10.27
N ALA A 201 5.53 -9.76 9.70
CA ALA A 201 4.29 -9.29 10.32
C ALA A 201 3.98 -10.09 11.60
N LYS A 202 3.57 -9.34 12.64
CA LYS A 202 3.04 -9.87 13.90
C LYS A 202 1.61 -9.37 14.04
N PHE A 203 0.70 -10.27 14.38
CA PHE A 203 -0.73 -9.95 14.46
C PHE A 203 -1.40 -10.82 15.52
N SER A 204 -2.60 -10.45 15.94
CA SER A 204 -3.41 -11.26 16.85
C SER A 204 -3.99 -12.47 16.11
N ALA A 205 -4.09 -13.62 16.78
CA ALA A 205 -4.55 -14.88 16.18
C ALA A 205 -5.91 -14.73 15.46
N MET A 206 -6.80 -13.90 15.98
CA MET A 206 -8.12 -13.64 15.37
C MET A 206 -8.00 -13.01 13.96
N HIS A 207 -6.87 -12.38 13.64
CA HIS A 207 -6.61 -11.76 12.33
C HIS A 207 -5.73 -12.62 11.40
N ALA A 208 -5.48 -13.88 11.77
CA ALA A 208 -4.60 -14.76 11.00
C ALA A 208 -5.10 -14.98 9.56
N GLU A 209 -6.40 -15.27 9.42
CA GLU A 209 -7.02 -15.48 8.10
C GLU A 209 -6.97 -14.21 7.26
N LYS A 210 -7.30 -13.06 7.86
CA LYS A 210 -7.23 -11.77 7.17
C LYS A 210 -5.82 -11.49 6.67
N HIS A 211 -4.82 -11.66 7.53
CA HIS A 211 -3.42 -11.46 7.12
C HIS A 211 -3.03 -12.44 5.99
N ASP A 212 -3.43 -13.71 6.10
CA ASP A 212 -3.11 -14.72 5.08
C ASP A 212 -3.68 -14.34 3.70
N LEU A 213 -4.89 -13.77 3.67
CA LEU A 213 -5.51 -13.27 2.44
C LEU A 213 -4.78 -12.07 1.84
N GLU A 214 -4.15 -11.25 2.67
CA GLU A 214 -3.50 -10.00 2.25
C GLU A 214 -1.96 -10.08 2.21
N CYS A 215 -1.36 -11.15 2.74
CA CYS A 215 0.10 -11.25 2.91
C CYS A 215 0.83 -11.13 1.57
N PRO A 216 1.70 -10.11 1.39
CA PRO A 216 2.42 -9.94 0.12
C PRO A 216 3.48 -11.01 -0.13
N PHE A 217 3.87 -11.75 0.90
CA PHE A 217 4.87 -12.82 0.82
C PHE A 217 4.24 -14.21 0.62
N LYS A 218 2.92 -14.32 0.61
CA LYS A 218 2.24 -15.60 0.38
C LYS A 218 2.43 -16.01 -1.08
N ILE A 219 2.79 -17.29 -1.28
CA ILE A 219 2.89 -17.89 -2.61
C ILE A 219 1.48 -18.37 -3.01
N ILE A 220 1.00 -17.87 -4.14
CA ILE A 220 -0.35 -18.15 -4.65
C ILE A 220 -0.26 -18.56 -6.14
N PRO A 221 -1.25 -19.32 -6.65
CA PRO A 221 -1.28 -19.63 -8.08
C PRO A 221 -1.46 -18.36 -8.90
N CYS A 222 -0.90 -18.38 -10.11
CA CYS A 222 -0.98 -17.26 -11.04
C CYS A 222 -2.44 -16.91 -11.37
N GLU A 223 -2.79 -15.63 -11.31
CA GLU A 223 -4.15 -15.14 -11.63
C GLU A 223 -4.55 -15.36 -13.08
N GLN A 224 -3.58 -15.45 -13.99
CA GLN A 224 -3.81 -15.76 -15.40
C GLN A 224 -3.79 -17.27 -15.70
N MET A 225 -3.79 -18.09 -14.63
CA MET A 225 -3.87 -19.56 -14.73
C MET A 225 -2.68 -20.21 -15.43
N CYS A 226 -1.50 -19.61 -15.43
CA CYS A 226 -0.30 -20.34 -15.82
C CYS A 226 0.09 -21.32 -14.69
N PRO A 227 0.91 -22.35 -14.96
CA PRO A 227 1.23 -23.36 -13.92
C PRO A 227 2.15 -22.87 -12.82
N GLU A 228 2.60 -21.63 -12.86
CA GLU A 228 3.55 -21.07 -11.89
C GLU A 228 2.87 -20.67 -10.60
N MET A 229 3.57 -20.86 -9.48
CA MET A 229 3.20 -20.38 -8.15
C MET A 229 4.03 -19.13 -7.84
N ILE A 230 3.38 -18.00 -7.61
CA ILE A 230 4.02 -16.69 -7.57
C ILE A 230 3.79 -16.02 -6.21
N MET A 231 4.81 -15.35 -5.67
CA MET A 231 4.66 -14.52 -4.47
C MET A 231 3.68 -13.36 -4.78
N ARG A 232 2.68 -13.14 -3.90
CA ARG A 232 1.59 -12.18 -4.18
C ARG A 232 2.12 -10.80 -4.62
N ARG A 233 3.15 -10.27 -3.95
CA ARG A 233 3.71 -8.96 -4.30
C ARG A 233 4.37 -8.92 -5.68
N GLU A 234 4.66 -10.08 -6.28
CA GLU A 234 5.29 -10.19 -7.61
C GLU A 234 4.29 -10.56 -8.69
N MET A 235 3.01 -10.77 -8.32
CA MET A 235 1.96 -11.22 -9.25
C MET A 235 1.78 -10.26 -10.41
N ASP A 236 1.63 -8.96 -10.15
CA ASP A 236 1.44 -7.94 -11.20
C ASP A 236 2.62 -7.95 -12.18
N LYS A 237 3.84 -7.96 -11.63
CA LYS A 237 5.06 -8.00 -12.45
C LYS A 237 5.09 -9.26 -13.30
N HIS A 238 4.82 -10.43 -12.70
CA HIS A 238 4.77 -11.71 -13.41
C HIS A 238 3.72 -11.65 -14.53
N CYS A 239 2.50 -11.23 -14.23
CA CYS A 239 1.39 -11.21 -15.19
C CYS A 239 1.66 -10.31 -16.39
N VAL A 240 2.38 -9.19 -16.18
CA VAL A 240 2.69 -8.22 -17.24
C VAL A 240 3.92 -8.64 -18.06
N THR A 241 4.95 -9.22 -17.41
CA THR A 241 6.24 -9.42 -18.08
C THR A 241 6.46 -10.84 -18.59
N VAL A 242 6.30 -11.87 -17.74
CA VAL A 242 6.81 -13.22 -18.02
C VAL A 242 5.74 -14.32 -18.10
N CYS A 243 4.50 -14.03 -17.72
CA CYS A 243 3.45 -15.04 -17.68
C CYS A 243 3.21 -15.64 -19.06
N ALA A 244 3.27 -16.97 -19.14
CA ALA A 244 3.00 -17.70 -20.40
C ALA A 244 1.54 -17.52 -20.86
N MET A 245 0.64 -17.19 -19.96
CA MET A 245 -0.79 -16.99 -20.24
C MET A 245 -1.15 -15.51 -20.47
N LYS A 246 -0.19 -14.58 -20.36
CA LYS A 246 -0.49 -13.18 -20.62
C LYS A 246 -0.96 -12.99 -22.07
N LEU A 247 -1.95 -12.15 -22.27
CA LEU A 247 -2.47 -11.86 -23.61
C LEU A 247 -1.47 -10.99 -24.37
N VAL A 248 -1.11 -11.44 -25.56
CA VAL A 248 -0.26 -10.70 -26.49
C VAL A 248 -0.99 -10.56 -27.83
N ASN A 249 -0.81 -9.44 -28.47
CA ASN A 249 -1.30 -9.25 -29.85
C ASN A 249 -0.33 -9.90 -30.82
N CYS A 250 -0.87 -10.35 -31.94
CA CYS A 250 -0.03 -10.86 -33.00
C CYS A 250 1.00 -9.81 -33.46
N PRO A 251 2.29 -10.15 -33.55
CA PRO A 251 3.32 -9.20 -33.97
C PRO A 251 3.05 -8.56 -35.35
N SER A 252 2.27 -9.21 -36.20
CA SER A 252 1.89 -8.68 -37.54
C SER A 252 1.09 -7.38 -37.44
N VAL A 253 0.29 -7.18 -36.36
CA VAL A 253 -0.42 -5.91 -36.07
C VAL A 253 0.57 -4.82 -35.69
N ALA A 254 1.49 -5.15 -34.80
CA ALA A 254 2.45 -4.18 -34.25
C ALA A 254 3.40 -3.64 -35.31
N LEU A 255 3.71 -4.46 -36.33
CA LEU A 255 4.65 -4.10 -37.40
C LEU A 255 4.02 -3.26 -38.50
N LEU A 256 2.75 -3.43 -38.73
CA LEU A 256 2.11 -2.94 -39.97
C LEU A 256 0.89 -2.04 -39.76
N UNK A 257 0.38 -2.25 -38.70
CA UNK A 257 -0.69 -1.56 -38.42
C UNK A 257 -1.88 -2.00 -39.07
N VAL A 258 -1.67 -2.93 -39.69
CA VAL A 258 -2.73 -3.58 -40.44
C VAL A 258 -2.48 -5.10 -40.43
N GLY A 259 -3.49 -5.88 -40.27
CA GLY A 259 -3.35 -7.32 -40.35
C GLY A 259 -4.08 -8.08 -39.26
N CYS A 260 -3.44 -9.10 -38.70
CA CYS A 260 -4.07 -10.01 -37.74
C CYS A 260 -4.37 -9.32 -36.39
N GLU A 261 -5.64 -9.08 -36.10
CA GLU A 261 -6.12 -8.46 -34.87
C GLU A 261 -6.27 -9.46 -33.71
N SER A 262 -5.76 -10.69 -33.86
CA SER A 262 -5.91 -11.73 -32.85
C SER A 262 -5.08 -11.45 -31.61
N ALA A 263 -5.71 -11.54 -30.41
CA ALA A 263 -5.07 -11.55 -29.09
C ALA A 263 -5.22 -12.95 -28.50
N PHE A 264 -4.14 -13.47 -27.92
CA PHE A 264 -4.09 -14.86 -27.41
C PHE A 264 -2.99 -14.97 -26.35
N PRO A 265 -3.02 -16.04 -25.54
CA PRO A 265 -1.94 -16.28 -24.57
C PRO A 265 -0.56 -16.39 -25.22
N GLN A 266 0.46 -15.83 -24.59
CA GLN A 266 1.84 -15.81 -25.11
C GLN A 266 2.35 -17.20 -25.46
N CYS A 267 1.98 -18.23 -24.69
CA CYS A 267 2.37 -19.63 -24.99
C CYS A 267 1.86 -20.13 -26.36
N ASN A 268 0.81 -19.52 -26.91
CA ASN A 268 0.23 -19.88 -28.21
C ASN A 268 0.79 -19.04 -29.34
N LEU A 269 1.70 -18.09 -29.08
CA LEU A 269 2.23 -17.17 -30.10
C LEU A 269 2.94 -17.92 -31.24
N GLU A 270 3.81 -18.87 -30.92
CA GLU A 270 4.57 -19.66 -31.86
C GLU A 270 3.61 -20.46 -32.79
N LYS A 271 2.64 -21.12 -32.14
CA LYS A 271 1.61 -21.90 -32.86
C LYS A 271 0.83 -21.01 -33.82
N HIS A 272 0.33 -19.87 -33.34
CA HIS A 272 -0.42 -18.91 -34.16
C HIS A 272 0.43 -18.41 -35.33
N CYS A 273 1.67 -18.02 -35.08
CA CYS A 273 2.55 -17.51 -36.16
C CYS A 273 2.84 -18.57 -37.21
N SER A 274 2.98 -19.85 -36.85
CA SER A 274 3.19 -20.93 -37.82
C SER A 274 1.94 -21.28 -38.59
N GLU A 275 0.77 -21.33 -37.93
CA GLU A 275 -0.51 -21.63 -38.59
C GLU A 275 -0.93 -20.55 -39.59
N PHE A 276 -0.71 -19.29 -39.26
CA PHE A 276 -1.18 -18.16 -40.06
C PHE A 276 -0.05 -17.46 -40.83
N LEU A 277 1.10 -18.13 -40.97
CA LEU A 277 2.27 -17.59 -41.66
C LEU A 277 1.93 -17.04 -43.07
N GLN A 278 1.23 -17.83 -43.87
CA GLN A 278 0.90 -17.47 -45.26
C GLN A 278 0.04 -16.19 -45.31
N SER A 279 -0.95 -16.12 -44.41
CA SER A 279 -1.80 -14.92 -44.28
C SER A 279 -1.00 -13.70 -43.88
N HIS A 280 -0.10 -13.86 -42.89
CA HIS A 280 0.75 -12.76 -42.40
C HIS A 280 1.69 -12.25 -43.52
N LEU A 281 2.26 -13.15 -44.31
CA LEU A 281 3.12 -12.78 -45.45
C LEU A 281 2.32 -12.01 -46.51
N LEU A 282 1.08 -12.44 -46.81
CA LEU A 282 0.23 -11.73 -47.77
C LEU A 282 -0.10 -10.31 -47.30
N TYR A 283 -0.36 -10.12 -46.01
CA TYR A 283 -0.57 -8.79 -45.44
C TYR A 283 0.68 -7.91 -45.61
N VAL A 284 1.87 -8.45 -45.30
CA VAL A 284 3.14 -7.73 -45.43
C VAL A 284 3.35 -7.32 -46.91
N LEU A 285 3.16 -8.25 -47.84
CA LEU A 285 3.29 -7.98 -49.29
C LEU A 285 2.30 -6.89 -49.73
N GLY A 286 1.05 -6.97 -49.28
CA GLY A 286 0.04 -5.94 -49.58
C GLY A 286 0.45 -4.55 -49.15
N VAL A 287 1.05 -4.42 -47.95
CA VAL A 287 1.54 -3.14 -47.44
C VAL A 287 2.74 -2.64 -48.25
N ILE A 288 3.67 -3.54 -48.60
CA ILE A 288 4.84 -3.20 -49.43
C ILE A 288 4.35 -2.65 -50.80
N HIS A 289 3.48 -3.38 -51.48
CA HIS A 289 2.95 -2.94 -52.78
C HIS A 289 2.24 -1.58 -52.71
N LYS A 290 1.45 -1.36 -51.64
CA LYS A 290 0.77 -0.09 -51.46
C LYS A 290 1.76 1.06 -51.25
N GLN A 291 2.84 0.81 -50.52
CA GLN A 291 3.89 1.83 -50.29
C GLN A 291 4.70 2.07 -51.57
N GLU A 292 5.02 1.02 -52.34
CA GLU A 292 5.68 1.15 -53.65
C GLU A 292 4.85 2.00 -54.60
N ALA A 293 3.55 1.74 -54.71
CA ALA A 293 2.64 2.53 -55.54
C ALA A 293 2.60 4.00 -55.12
N SER A 294 2.54 4.24 -53.81
CA SER A 294 2.56 5.62 -53.27
C SER A 294 3.89 6.32 -53.57
N MET A 295 4.99 5.61 -53.47
CA MET A 295 6.31 6.19 -53.80
C MET A 295 6.42 6.54 -55.27
N GLU A 296 5.91 5.65 -56.15
CA GLU A 296 5.94 5.91 -57.59
C GLU A 296 5.07 7.13 -57.94
N GLU A 297 3.90 7.24 -57.36
CA GLU A 297 3.06 8.44 -57.52
C GLU A 297 3.80 9.71 -57.10
N LEU A 298 4.48 9.68 -55.93
CA LEU A 298 5.27 10.83 -55.45
C LEU A 298 6.43 11.14 -56.37
N ARG A 299 7.12 10.11 -56.91
CA ARG A 299 8.21 10.29 -57.90
C ARG A 299 7.71 10.99 -59.17
N MET A 300 6.57 10.54 -59.67
CA MET A 300 5.95 11.18 -60.85
C MET A 300 5.59 12.64 -60.59
N ARG A 301 5.03 12.93 -59.40
CA ARG A 301 4.72 14.32 -59.02
C ARG A 301 5.95 15.19 -58.93
N VAL A 302 7.05 14.67 -58.35
CA VAL A 302 8.33 15.40 -58.30
C VAL A 302 8.85 15.66 -59.70
N GLN A 303 8.82 14.63 -60.62
CA GLN A 303 9.29 14.80 -62.01
C GLN A 303 8.46 15.85 -62.76
N LEU A 304 7.13 15.88 -62.56
CA LEU A 304 6.27 16.90 -63.16
C LEU A 304 6.63 18.32 -62.67
N LEU A 305 6.90 18.46 -61.37
CA LEU A 305 7.34 19.73 -60.78
C LEU A 305 8.71 20.17 -61.31
N GLU A 306 9.62 19.22 -61.48
CA GLU A 306 10.96 19.49 -62.05
C GLU A 306 10.84 19.94 -63.52
N LYS A 307 9.94 19.33 -64.30
CA LYS A 307 9.73 19.72 -65.69
C LYS A 307 9.00 21.08 -65.85
N ALA A 308 8.16 21.45 -64.88
CA ALA A 308 7.46 22.75 -64.86
C ALA A 308 8.37 23.94 -64.46
N HIS A 309 9.65 23.75 -64.38
CA HIS A 309 10.64 24.59 -63.70
C HIS A 309 11.10 25.85 -64.52
N SER A 310 10.21 26.50 -65.24
CA SER A 310 10.69 27.68 -66.01
C SER A 310 10.08 29.04 -65.62
N ILE A 311 9.17 29.12 -64.63
CA ILE A 311 8.43 30.38 -64.43
C ILE A 311 8.30 30.91 -62.97
N ASN A 312 8.62 30.10 -61.90
CA ASN A 312 8.53 30.65 -60.55
C ASN A 312 9.41 29.87 -59.55
N GLU A 313 10.69 30.14 -59.57
CA GLU A 313 11.75 29.36 -58.92
C GLU A 313 11.66 29.26 -57.39
N LEU A 314 11.14 30.26 -56.69
CA LEU A 314 11.19 30.31 -55.22
C LEU A 314 10.03 29.54 -54.56
N SER A 315 8.82 29.60 -55.10
CA SER A 315 7.65 28.91 -54.56
C SER A 315 7.68 27.44 -54.84
N GLU A 316 8.16 27.06 -56.03
CA GLU A 316 8.27 25.67 -56.48
C GLU A 316 9.38 24.90 -55.75
N ALA A 317 10.49 25.56 -55.44
CA ALA A 317 11.61 24.98 -54.68
C ALA A 317 11.18 24.47 -53.29
N LEU A 318 10.28 25.16 -52.63
CA LEU A 318 9.69 24.74 -51.35
C LEU A 318 8.84 23.50 -51.51
N GLY A 319 8.04 23.41 -52.57
CA GLY A 319 7.20 22.25 -52.85
C GLY A 319 8.02 21.00 -53.16
N VAL A 320 9.05 21.13 -53.99
CA VAL A 320 9.95 20.01 -54.34
C VAL A 320 10.71 19.50 -53.12
N ARG A 321 11.21 20.39 -52.27
CA ARG A 321 11.89 20.01 -51.01
C ARG A 321 10.96 19.24 -50.08
N SER A 322 9.71 19.70 -49.94
CA SER A 322 8.72 19.03 -49.10
C SER A 322 8.43 17.61 -49.63
N LEU A 323 8.19 17.46 -50.94
CA LEU A 323 7.95 16.18 -51.57
C LEU A 323 9.15 15.25 -51.45
N THR A 324 10.37 15.75 -51.62
CA THR A 324 11.59 14.98 -51.45
C THR A 324 11.74 14.46 -50.03
N LEU A 325 11.38 15.26 -49.00
CA LEU A 325 11.40 14.82 -47.61
C LEU A 325 10.36 13.71 -47.37
N VAL A 326 9.17 13.82 -47.95
CA VAL A 326 8.13 12.78 -47.82
C VAL A 326 8.59 11.47 -48.46
N ILE A 327 9.21 11.54 -49.65
CA ILE A 327 9.77 10.36 -50.31
C ILE A 327 10.83 9.68 -49.44
N LYS A 328 11.77 10.42 -48.88
CA LYS A 328 12.81 9.91 -47.98
C LYS A 328 12.22 9.25 -46.76
N GLU A 329 11.17 9.83 -46.19
CA GLU A 329 10.46 9.25 -45.04
C GLU A 329 9.81 7.90 -45.44
N GLN A 330 9.18 7.83 -46.58
CA GLN A 330 8.55 6.58 -47.09
C GLN A 330 9.60 5.50 -47.37
N GLU A 331 10.75 5.88 -47.95
CA GLU A 331 11.86 4.95 -48.18
C GLU A 331 12.40 4.41 -46.82
N ALA A 332 12.53 5.24 -45.83
CA ALA A 332 12.97 4.80 -44.49
C ALA A 332 11.96 3.81 -43.86
N LYS A 333 10.66 4.04 -44.07
CA LYS A 333 9.60 3.11 -43.61
C LYS A 333 9.70 1.77 -44.37
N MET A 334 9.88 1.79 -45.66
CA MET A 334 10.07 0.58 -46.49
C MET A 334 11.28 -0.22 -45.98
N ASN A 335 12.43 0.41 -45.83
CA ASN A 335 13.66 -0.24 -45.36
C ASN A 335 13.47 -0.85 -43.94
N LYS A 336 12.65 -0.23 -43.11
CA LYS A 336 12.32 -0.77 -41.79
C LYS A 336 11.45 -2.03 -41.92
N LEU A 337 10.47 -2.01 -42.81
CA LEU A 337 9.62 -3.17 -43.07
C LEU A 337 10.41 -4.36 -43.61
N GLU A 338 11.28 -4.13 -44.58
CA GLU A 338 12.18 -5.18 -45.15
C GLU A 338 13.04 -5.82 -44.03
N ARG A 339 13.61 -5.04 -43.15
CA ARG A 339 14.41 -5.55 -42.03
C ARG A 339 13.55 -6.38 -41.07
N ASN A 340 12.29 -5.98 -40.84
CA ASN A 340 11.37 -6.75 -39.99
C ASN A 340 10.97 -8.08 -40.66
N VAL A 341 10.70 -8.07 -41.97
CA VAL A 341 10.41 -9.30 -42.71
C VAL A 341 11.60 -10.26 -42.62
N SER A 342 12.82 -9.77 -42.81
CA SER A 342 14.03 -10.61 -42.72
C SER A 342 14.19 -11.21 -41.32
N LYS A 343 13.88 -10.45 -40.25
CA LYS A 343 13.89 -10.97 -38.90
C LYS A 343 12.88 -12.10 -38.69
N ILE A 344 11.66 -11.93 -39.22
CA ILE A 344 10.60 -12.95 -39.12
C ILE A 344 11.04 -14.22 -39.84
N GLN A 345 11.62 -14.08 -41.04
CA GLN A 345 12.14 -15.21 -41.81
C GLN A 345 13.23 -15.96 -41.08
N ASN A 346 14.19 -15.23 -40.46
CA ASN A 346 15.28 -15.83 -39.68
C ASN A 346 14.76 -16.55 -38.45
N GLN A 347 13.77 -15.98 -37.75
CA GLN A 347 13.14 -16.65 -36.63
C GLN A 347 12.45 -17.94 -37.02
N GLN A 348 11.81 -17.98 -38.17
CA GLN A 348 11.17 -19.19 -38.69
C GLN A 348 12.18 -20.27 -39.06
N GLU A 349 13.33 -19.89 -39.64
CA GLU A 349 14.41 -20.83 -39.93
C GLU A 349 14.98 -21.44 -38.67
N LEU A 350 15.14 -20.63 -37.63
CA LEU A 350 15.59 -21.10 -36.29
C LEU A 350 14.59 -22.11 -35.74
N ILE A 351 13.30 -21.83 -35.84
CA ILE A 351 12.23 -22.72 -35.32
C ILE A 351 12.23 -24.07 -36.14
N LYS A 352 12.45 -24.01 -37.44
CA LYS A 352 12.54 -25.24 -38.26
C LYS A 352 13.76 -26.08 -37.91
N ASN A 353 14.88 -25.45 -37.51
CA ASN A 353 16.13 -26.13 -37.21
C ASN A 353 16.19 -26.64 -35.77
N THR A 354 15.22 -26.28 -34.92
CA THR A 354 15.12 -26.77 -33.54
C THR A 354 14.12 -27.92 -33.38
N LYS A 355 13.49 -28.38 -34.43
CA LYS A 355 12.68 -29.61 -34.51
C LYS A 355 13.52 -30.74 -35.07
#